data_2849372c9ed66c2e659fb7b3c9285ea8
#
_entry.id   2849372c9ed66c2e659fb7b3c9285ea8
#
_cell.length_a   1.000
_cell.length_b   1.000
_cell.length_c   1.000
_cell.angle_alpha   90.00
_cell.angle_beta   90.00
_cell.angle_gamma   90.00
#
_symmetry.space_group_name_H-M   'P 1'
#
loop_
_entity.id
_entity.type
_entity.pdbx_description
1 polymer ?
#
loop_
_entity_poly.entity_id
_entity_poly.type
_entity_poly.pdbx_seq_one_letter_code
_entity_poly.pdbx_strand_id
1 'polypeptide(L)'
;LGTERGTSEFMSELIFELNVLLAPCTTIHGVLVDVYGEGLLITGESGIGKSEAALELIRRGHRLVADDVVEIRKTNAHTLLGRAPKITKHLIELRGIGIIDVKSLFGVESIKESQKIDFVIKLEDWKKENDYDRLGLEDEHMNILGIDVVCHSLPIRPGRNLAVICETAAVNHRQKKMGYNAAQELYRRVQDNISQGQE
;
A
#
# COMPACT_ATOMS: atom_id res chain seq x y z
N LEU A 1 -28.64 -28.76 7.60
CA LEU A 1 -27.25 -28.31 7.72
C LEU A 1 -26.94 -28.15 9.20
N GLY A 2 -25.99 -28.93 9.71
CA GLY A 2 -25.52 -28.88 11.10
C GLY A 2 -24.08 -28.37 11.12
N THR A 3 -23.67 -27.77 12.21
CA THR A 3 -22.29 -27.39 12.48
C THR A 3 -21.87 -27.96 13.81
N GLU A 4 -20.61 -28.37 13.92
CA GLU A 4 -20.03 -28.86 15.17
C GLU A 4 -19.54 -27.73 16.08
N ARG A 5 -19.59 -26.47 15.56
CA ARG A 5 -19.14 -25.25 16.27
C ARG A 5 -20.22 -24.75 17.22
N GLY A 6 -19.80 -24.12 18.30
CA GLY A 6 -20.73 -23.43 19.22
C GLY A 6 -21.47 -22.31 18.52
N THR A 7 -22.73 -22.07 18.90
CA THR A 7 -23.61 -21.06 18.25
C THR A 7 -22.97 -19.68 18.20
N SER A 8 -22.30 -19.25 19.26
CA SER A 8 -21.63 -17.94 19.35
C SER A 8 -20.47 -17.80 18.36
N GLU A 9 -19.67 -18.85 18.22
CA GLU A 9 -18.53 -18.90 17.29
C GLU A 9 -19.03 -18.88 15.83
N PHE A 10 -20.01 -19.70 15.52
CA PHE A 10 -20.64 -19.74 14.20
C PHE A 10 -21.28 -18.40 13.82
N MET A 11 -22.02 -17.78 14.75
CA MET A 11 -22.64 -16.47 14.51
C MET A 11 -21.58 -15.36 14.27
N SER A 12 -20.48 -15.37 15.02
CA SER A 12 -19.41 -14.41 14.86
C SER A 12 -18.73 -14.55 13.49
N GLU A 13 -18.47 -15.79 13.07
CA GLU A 13 -17.88 -16.08 11.76
C GLU A 13 -18.86 -15.72 10.62
N LEU A 14 -20.14 -16.06 10.76
CA LEU A 14 -21.17 -15.72 9.77
C LEU A 14 -21.32 -14.21 9.62
N ILE A 15 -21.36 -13.47 10.73
CA ILE A 15 -21.45 -12.00 10.70
C ILE A 15 -20.20 -11.41 10.03
N PHE A 16 -19.03 -11.93 10.35
CA PHE A 16 -17.78 -11.48 9.71
C PHE A 16 -17.82 -11.72 8.19
N GLU A 17 -18.15 -12.93 7.74
CA GLU A 17 -18.25 -13.27 6.32
C GLU A 17 -19.32 -12.41 5.59
N LEU A 18 -20.48 -12.23 6.20
CA LEU A 18 -21.53 -11.38 5.64
C LEU A 18 -21.09 -9.92 5.54
N ASN A 19 -20.42 -9.39 6.55
CA ASN A 19 -19.87 -8.03 6.51
C ASN A 19 -18.84 -7.87 5.39
N VAL A 20 -18.00 -8.85 5.17
CA VAL A 20 -17.03 -8.83 4.05
C VAL A 20 -17.73 -8.94 2.70
N LEU A 21 -18.74 -9.80 2.56
CA LEU A 21 -19.45 -10.03 1.30
C LEU A 21 -20.33 -8.84 0.91
N LEU A 22 -21.01 -8.22 1.88
CA LEU A 22 -21.93 -7.09 1.69
C LEU A 22 -21.23 -5.73 1.78
N ALA A 23 -19.93 -5.70 2.13
CA ALA A 23 -19.16 -4.47 2.25
C ALA A 23 -19.15 -3.69 0.92
N PRO A 24 -19.28 -2.36 0.97
CA PRO A 24 -19.03 -1.53 -0.19
C PRO A 24 -17.68 -1.89 -0.81
N CYS A 25 -17.66 -2.08 -2.12
CA CYS A 25 -16.45 -2.45 -2.83
C CYS A 25 -16.21 -1.54 -4.04
N THR A 26 -14.95 -1.39 -4.39
CA THR A 26 -14.50 -0.70 -5.59
C THR A 26 -13.29 -1.44 -6.15
N THR A 27 -12.91 -1.10 -7.37
CA THR A 27 -11.66 -1.56 -7.98
C THR A 27 -10.77 -0.36 -8.28
N ILE A 28 -9.48 -0.52 -8.03
CA ILE A 28 -8.48 0.50 -8.37
C ILE A 28 -7.43 -0.15 -9.26
N HIS A 29 -7.07 0.54 -10.35
CA HIS A 29 -5.92 0.15 -11.18
C HIS A 29 -4.63 0.46 -10.41
N GLY A 30 -3.90 -0.58 -10.05
CA GLY A 30 -2.70 -0.47 -9.24
C GLY A 30 -2.18 -1.83 -8.80
N VAL A 31 -1.18 -1.79 -7.94
CA VAL A 31 -0.54 -2.98 -7.37
C VAL A 31 -0.61 -2.90 -5.85
N LEU A 32 -1.00 -3.99 -5.21
CA LEU A 32 -1.01 -4.10 -3.76
C LEU A 32 0.06 -5.08 -3.30
N VAL A 33 0.95 -4.61 -2.44
CA VAL A 33 2.06 -5.38 -1.86
C VAL A 33 2.03 -5.26 -0.34
N ASP A 34 2.28 -6.36 0.35
CA ASP A 34 2.56 -6.36 1.79
C ASP A 34 4.07 -6.12 1.99
N VAL A 35 4.42 -4.95 2.49
CA VAL A 35 5.79 -4.51 2.74
C VAL A 35 6.02 -4.42 4.24
N TYR A 36 6.75 -5.37 4.80
CA TYR A 36 6.98 -5.51 6.25
C TYR A 36 5.69 -5.56 7.09
N GLY A 37 4.58 -6.05 6.54
CA GLY A 37 3.27 -6.09 7.21
C GLY A 37 2.39 -4.85 6.96
N GLU A 38 2.92 -3.77 6.38
CA GLU A 38 2.14 -2.62 5.94
C GLU A 38 1.63 -2.85 4.51
N GLY A 39 0.34 -2.63 4.28
CA GLY A 39 -0.27 -2.75 2.95
C GLY A 39 -0.03 -1.49 2.12
N LEU A 40 0.86 -1.61 1.16
CA LEU A 40 1.19 -0.57 0.20
C LEU A 40 0.38 -0.73 -1.08
N LEU A 41 -0.46 0.25 -1.39
CA LEU A 41 -1.13 0.38 -2.69
C LEU A 41 -0.31 1.30 -3.60
N ILE A 42 0.24 0.77 -4.68
CA ILE A 42 0.98 1.53 -5.69
C ILE A 42 0.02 1.86 -6.83
N THR A 43 -0.17 3.14 -7.10
CA THR A 43 -1.01 3.66 -8.18
C THR A 43 -0.19 4.51 -9.16
N GLY A 44 -0.77 4.91 -10.28
CA GLY A 44 -0.13 5.72 -11.31
C GLY A 44 -0.51 5.27 -12.71
N GLU A 45 -0.07 5.99 -13.71
CA GLU A 45 -0.40 5.71 -15.12
C GLU A 45 0.08 4.32 -15.56
N SER A 46 -0.56 3.80 -16.61
CA SER A 46 -0.16 2.53 -17.20
C SER A 46 1.25 2.63 -17.79
N GLY A 47 2.12 1.66 -17.43
CA GLY A 47 3.51 1.63 -17.90
C GLY A 47 4.49 2.45 -17.12
N ILE A 48 4.08 3.04 -16.00
CA ILE A 48 4.96 3.87 -15.16
C ILE A 48 5.94 3.05 -14.29
N GLY A 49 5.83 1.71 -14.28
CA GLY A 49 6.74 0.83 -13.54
C GLY A 49 6.16 0.23 -12.25
N LYS A 50 4.81 0.20 -12.09
CA LYS A 50 4.17 -0.36 -10.90
C LYS A 50 4.50 -1.84 -10.68
N SER A 51 4.30 -2.65 -11.72
CA SER A 51 4.53 -4.10 -11.67
C SER A 51 6.02 -4.44 -11.53
N GLU A 52 6.91 -3.67 -12.15
CA GLU A 52 8.35 -3.79 -12.00
C GLU A 52 8.79 -3.48 -10.56
N ALA A 53 8.23 -2.43 -9.95
CA ALA A 53 8.48 -2.11 -8.54
C ALA A 53 7.98 -3.22 -7.61
N ALA A 54 6.80 -3.78 -7.88
CA ALA A 54 6.28 -4.91 -7.12
C ALA A 54 7.16 -6.16 -7.25
N LEU A 55 7.62 -6.49 -8.45
CA LEU A 55 8.52 -7.62 -8.66
C LEU A 55 9.83 -7.47 -7.88
N GLU A 56 10.41 -6.28 -7.89
CA GLU A 56 11.63 -6.02 -7.11
C GLU A 56 11.36 -6.16 -5.60
N LEU A 57 10.21 -5.69 -5.10
CA LEU A 57 9.78 -5.89 -3.71
C LEU A 57 9.62 -7.38 -3.37
N ILE A 58 9.02 -8.18 -4.26
CA ILE A 58 8.88 -9.63 -4.09
C ILE A 58 10.25 -10.29 -3.98
N ARG A 59 11.19 -9.94 -4.86
CA ARG A 59 12.57 -10.47 -4.81
C ARG A 59 13.32 -10.11 -3.53
N ARG A 60 12.88 -9.05 -2.84
CA ARG A 60 13.39 -8.62 -1.54
C ARG A 60 12.67 -9.27 -0.35
N GLY A 61 11.72 -10.19 -0.60
CA GLY A 61 11.02 -10.96 0.42
C GLY A 61 9.69 -10.37 0.86
N HIS A 62 9.13 -9.41 0.11
CA HIS A 62 7.78 -8.90 0.31
C HIS A 62 6.75 -9.76 -0.43
N ARG A 63 5.46 -9.55 -0.16
CA ARG A 63 4.39 -10.42 -0.65
C ARG A 63 3.46 -9.69 -1.58
N LEU A 64 3.26 -10.25 -2.79
CA LEU A 64 2.25 -9.78 -3.73
C LEU A 64 0.85 -10.11 -3.21
N VAL A 65 -0.04 -9.14 -3.28
CA VAL A 65 -1.48 -9.33 -3.03
C VAL A 65 -2.26 -9.27 -4.33
N ALA A 66 -2.05 -8.22 -5.12
CA ALA A 66 -2.71 -8.02 -6.41
C ALA A 66 -1.83 -7.21 -7.36
N ASP A 67 -1.92 -7.48 -8.66
CA ASP A 67 -1.35 -6.67 -9.74
C ASP A 67 -2.44 -6.26 -10.73
N ASP A 68 -2.25 -5.11 -11.37
CA ASP A 68 -3.12 -4.47 -12.35
C ASP A 68 -4.47 -4.02 -11.79
N VAL A 69 -5.25 -4.89 -11.17
CA VAL A 69 -6.54 -4.58 -10.56
C VAL A 69 -6.56 -5.01 -9.10
N VAL A 70 -6.86 -4.08 -8.22
CA VAL A 70 -7.05 -4.32 -6.78
C VAL A 70 -8.53 -4.18 -6.44
N GLU A 71 -9.19 -5.28 -6.04
CA GLU A 71 -10.51 -5.23 -5.43
C GLU A 71 -10.39 -4.75 -3.99
N ILE A 72 -11.04 -3.64 -3.66
CA ILE A 72 -10.99 -3.03 -2.32
C ILE A 72 -12.36 -3.08 -1.69
N ARG A 73 -12.44 -3.57 -0.47
CA ARG A 73 -13.67 -3.64 0.34
C ARG A 73 -13.49 -2.84 1.63
N LYS A 74 -14.52 -2.06 1.97
CA LYS A 74 -14.61 -1.37 3.25
C LYS A 74 -15.22 -2.31 4.28
N THR A 75 -14.37 -2.97 5.07
CA THR A 75 -14.81 -3.98 6.06
C THR A 75 -15.36 -3.36 7.35
N ASN A 76 -14.96 -2.13 7.67
CA ASN A 76 -15.49 -1.33 8.78
C ASN A 76 -15.24 0.18 8.55
N ALA A 77 -15.56 1.02 9.55
CA ALA A 77 -15.45 2.48 9.44
C ALA A 77 -14.02 2.98 9.07
N HIS A 78 -12.98 2.20 9.37
CA HIS A 78 -11.59 2.63 9.25
C HIS A 78 -10.69 1.62 8.53
N THR A 79 -11.26 0.57 7.91
CA THR A 79 -10.46 -0.51 7.32
C THR A 79 -10.87 -0.79 5.89
N LEU A 80 -9.90 -0.69 5.02
CA LEU A 80 -9.95 -1.12 3.62
C LEU A 80 -9.15 -2.41 3.47
N LEU A 81 -9.78 -3.46 2.94
CA LEU A 81 -9.15 -4.72 2.64
C LEU A 81 -9.01 -4.87 1.13
N GLY A 82 -7.78 -4.99 0.65
CA GLY A 82 -7.47 -5.21 -0.76
C GLY A 82 -7.16 -6.67 -1.06
N ARG A 83 -7.55 -7.14 -2.24
CA ARG A 83 -7.25 -8.47 -2.77
C ARG A 83 -7.20 -8.47 -4.29
N ALA A 84 -6.64 -9.52 -4.87
CA ALA A 84 -6.73 -9.75 -6.30
C ALA A 84 -8.11 -10.28 -6.72
N PRO A 85 -8.61 -9.92 -7.91
CA PRO A 85 -9.68 -10.67 -8.57
C PRO A 85 -9.28 -12.15 -8.73
N LYS A 86 -10.27 -13.06 -8.69
CA LYS A 86 -9.99 -14.51 -8.79
C LYS A 86 -9.21 -14.91 -10.05
N ILE A 87 -9.46 -14.20 -11.15
CA ILE A 87 -8.87 -14.51 -12.46
C ILE A 87 -7.39 -14.08 -12.58
N THR A 88 -6.99 -13.01 -11.85
CA THR A 88 -5.61 -12.47 -11.89
C THR A 88 -4.80 -12.81 -10.65
N LYS A 89 -5.35 -13.67 -9.80
CA LYS A 89 -4.73 -14.03 -8.53
C LYS A 89 -3.34 -14.66 -8.73
N HIS A 90 -2.35 -14.14 -8.01
CA HIS A 90 -0.94 -14.53 -8.06
C HIS A 90 -0.20 -14.23 -9.37
N LEU A 91 -0.87 -13.60 -10.31
CA LEU A 91 -0.26 -13.21 -11.58
C LEU A 91 0.26 -11.78 -11.52
N ILE A 92 1.33 -11.53 -12.27
CA ILE A 92 1.89 -10.20 -12.51
C ILE A 92 2.17 -10.05 -14.00
N GLU A 93 1.83 -8.89 -14.58
CA GLU A 93 2.12 -8.59 -15.98
C GLU A 93 3.38 -7.73 -16.08
N LEU A 94 4.35 -8.21 -16.86
CA LEU A 94 5.58 -7.48 -17.17
C LEU A 94 5.68 -7.20 -18.68
N ARG A 95 5.75 -5.94 -19.03
CA ARG A 95 5.87 -5.55 -20.43
C ARG A 95 7.13 -6.14 -21.07
N GLY A 96 6.97 -6.78 -22.24
CA GLY A 96 8.04 -7.44 -22.97
C GLY A 96 8.36 -8.86 -22.50
N ILE A 97 7.83 -9.30 -21.35
CA ILE A 97 7.96 -10.68 -20.84
C ILE A 97 6.60 -11.39 -20.90
N GLY A 98 5.52 -10.69 -20.54
CA GLY A 98 4.17 -11.24 -20.48
C GLY A 98 3.70 -11.50 -19.05
N ILE A 99 2.77 -12.42 -18.88
CA ILE A 99 2.18 -12.78 -17.59
C ILE A 99 3.01 -13.87 -16.92
N ILE A 100 3.38 -13.66 -15.68
CA ILE A 100 4.11 -14.62 -14.85
C ILE A 100 3.31 -14.99 -13.60
N ASP A 101 3.43 -16.23 -13.16
CA ASP A 101 2.86 -16.72 -11.88
C ASP A 101 3.91 -16.57 -10.77
N VAL A 102 3.67 -15.58 -9.90
CA VAL A 102 4.56 -15.25 -8.80
C VAL A 102 4.70 -16.39 -7.79
N LYS A 103 3.59 -17.08 -7.50
CA LYS A 103 3.61 -18.23 -6.59
C LYS A 103 4.47 -19.37 -7.11
N SER A 104 4.38 -19.65 -8.41
CA SER A 104 5.16 -20.73 -9.04
C SER A 104 6.64 -20.39 -9.14
N LEU A 105 7.00 -19.11 -9.34
CA LEU A 105 8.38 -18.68 -9.52
C LEU A 105 9.13 -18.39 -8.21
N PHE A 106 8.43 -17.83 -7.21
CA PHE A 106 9.05 -17.32 -5.98
C PHE A 106 8.58 -18.02 -4.71
N GLY A 107 7.65 -18.98 -4.83
CA GLY A 107 7.14 -19.75 -3.68
C GLY A 107 5.88 -19.13 -3.04
N VAL A 108 5.27 -19.90 -2.15
CA VAL A 108 4.03 -19.51 -1.46
C VAL A 108 4.22 -18.35 -0.49
N GLU A 109 5.41 -18.15 0.01
CA GLU A 109 5.80 -17.04 0.89
C GLU A 109 5.81 -15.69 0.18
N SER A 110 5.89 -15.67 -1.16
CA SER A 110 5.90 -14.44 -1.98
C SER A 110 4.52 -13.88 -2.27
N ILE A 111 3.46 -14.54 -1.84
CA ILE A 111 2.08 -14.13 -2.08
C ILE A 111 1.28 -13.98 -0.78
N LYS A 112 0.21 -13.18 -0.85
CA LYS A 112 -0.79 -13.04 0.21
C LYS A 112 -2.18 -12.86 -0.39
N GLU A 113 -3.19 -13.49 0.22
CA GLU A 113 -4.56 -13.52 -0.29
C GLU A 113 -5.27 -12.17 -0.21
N SER A 114 -5.03 -11.45 0.87
CA SER A 114 -5.57 -10.12 1.12
C SER A 114 -4.71 -9.35 2.10
N GLN A 115 -4.77 -8.02 2.02
CA GLN A 115 -4.03 -7.13 2.91
C GLN A 115 -4.86 -5.89 3.19
N LYS A 116 -4.82 -5.41 4.43
CA LYS A 116 -5.29 -4.08 4.76
C LYS A 116 -4.47 -3.05 4.01
N ILE A 117 -5.11 -2.04 3.42
CA ILE A 117 -4.42 -0.91 2.80
C ILE A 117 -4.08 0.09 3.90
N ASP A 118 -2.79 0.31 4.13
CA ASP A 118 -2.29 1.21 5.16
C ASP A 118 -1.89 2.57 4.58
N PHE A 119 -1.29 2.59 3.39
CA PHE A 119 -0.93 3.82 2.69
C PHE A 119 -0.83 3.61 1.18
N VAL A 120 -0.79 4.71 0.44
CA VAL A 120 -0.72 4.75 -1.02
C VAL A 120 0.59 5.42 -1.45
N ILE A 121 1.24 4.88 -2.48
CA ILE A 121 2.25 5.59 -3.26
C ILE A 121 1.68 5.81 -4.66
N LYS A 122 1.54 7.07 -5.05
CA LYS A 122 1.15 7.46 -6.39
C LYS A 122 2.41 7.76 -7.19
N LEU A 123 2.69 6.91 -8.18
CA LEU A 123 3.80 7.12 -9.09
C LEU A 123 3.39 8.16 -10.15
N GLU A 124 4.22 9.16 -10.36
CA GLU A 124 3.98 10.24 -11.33
C GLU A 124 5.23 10.46 -12.19
N ASP A 125 5.03 10.82 -13.46
CA ASP A 125 6.14 11.29 -14.30
C ASP A 125 6.75 12.55 -13.69
N TRP A 126 8.07 12.60 -13.62
CA TRP A 126 8.74 13.77 -13.10
C TRP A 126 8.52 15.00 -14.00
N LYS A 127 7.92 16.02 -13.42
CA LYS A 127 7.73 17.34 -14.07
C LYS A 127 8.58 18.37 -13.35
N LYS A 128 9.40 19.11 -14.10
CA LYS A 128 10.30 20.12 -13.56
C LYS A 128 9.55 21.28 -12.89
N GLU A 129 8.30 21.48 -13.28
CA GLU A 129 7.42 22.58 -12.86
C GLU A 129 6.63 22.25 -11.57
N ASN A 130 6.59 20.98 -11.16
CA ASN A 130 5.88 20.58 -9.94
C ASN A 130 6.78 20.79 -8.71
N ASP A 131 6.21 21.47 -7.74
CA ASP A 131 6.84 21.61 -6.41
C ASP A 131 6.52 20.36 -5.59
N TYR A 132 7.47 19.43 -5.53
CA TYR A 132 7.31 18.19 -4.77
C TYR A 132 7.65 18.44 -3.30
N ASP A 133 6.78 18.04 -2.38
CA ASP A 133 7.07 18.11 -0.95
C ASP A 133 8.38 17.38 -0.63
N ARG A 134 9.32 18.11 -0.02
CA ARG A 134 10.62 17.58 0.39
C ARG A 134 10.71 17.27 1.87
N LEU A 135 9.81 17.84 2.65
CA LEU A 135 9.87 17.75 4.11
C LEU A 135 8.91 16.68 4.67
N GLY A 136 7.81 16.38 3.97
CA GLY A 136 6.80 15.42 4.45
C GLY A 136 6.12 15.88 5.75
N LEU A 137 5.93 17.21 5.90
CA LEU A 137 5.27 17.78 7.07
C LEU A 137 3.76 17.58 7.02
N GLU A 138 3.19 17.64 5.83
CA GLU A 138 1.77 17.42 5.58
C GLU A 138 1.59 16.10 4.82
N ASP A 139 0.66 15.28 5.27
CA ASP A 139 0.31 14.05 4.58
C ASP A 139 -0.82 14.33 3.58
N GLU A 140 -0.57 14.07 2.29
CA GLU A 140 -1.63 13.99 1.28
C GLU A 140 -2.50 12.77 1.56
N HIS A 141 -3.76 12.80 1.12
CA HIS A 141 -4.70 11.69 1.32
C HIS A 141 -5.42 11.34 0.03
N MET A 142 -5.63 10.04 -0.17
CA MET A 142 -6.50 9.50 -1.20
C MET A 142 -7.79 8.98 -0.56
N ASN A 143 -8.95 9.51 -1.00
CA ASN A 143 -10.24 9.00 -0.51
C ASN A 143 -10.61 7.71 -1.23
N ILE A 144 -10.78 6.64 -0.49
CA ILE A 144 -11.23 5.34 -0.99
C ILE A 144 -12.46 4.89 -0.17
N LEU A 145 -13.62 4.80 -0.81
CA LEU A 145 -14.89 4.41 -0.16
C LEU A 145 -15.21 5.23 1.10
N GLY A 146 -14.85 6.53 1.11
CA GLY A 146 -15.08 7.43 2.24
C GLY A 146 -14.10 7.23 3.40
N ILE A 147 -12.95 6.61 3.16
CA ILE A 147 -11.81 6.54 4.09
C ILE A 147 -10.64 7.27 3.45
N ASP A 148 -10.06 8.23 4.17
CA ASP A 148 -8.88 8.96 3.74
C ASP A 148 -7.63 8.16 4.11
N VAL A 149 -6.92 7.70 3.09
CA VAL A 149 -5.68 6.91 3.22
C VAL A 149 -4.50 7.82 2.91
N VAL A 150 -3.48 7.81 3.75
CA VAL A 150 -2.24 8.57 3.51
C VAL A 150 -1.68 8.22 2.14
N CYS A 151 -1.36 9.25 1.35
CA CYS A 151 -0.88 9.12 -0.01
C CYS A 151 0.42 9.92 -0.19
N HIS A 152 1.41 9.30 -0.80
CA HIS A 152 2.66 9.98 -1.15
C HIS A 152 2.80 10.02 -2.67
N SER A 153 2.88 11.23 -3.25
CA SER A 153 3.18 11.43 -4.66
C SER A 153 4.68 11.28 -4.92
N LEU A 154 5.05 10.25 -5.67
CA LEU A 154 6.44 9.92 -5.94
C LEU A 154 6.80 10.17 -7.41
N PRO A 155 7.58 11.21 -7.71
CA PRO A 155 8.05 11.47 -9.07
C PRO A 155 9.10 10.46 -9.49
N ILE A 156 8.89 9.82 -10.64
CA ILE A 156 9.82 8.84 -11.20
C ILE A 156 10.86 9.52 -12.06
N ARG A 157 12.12 9.13 -11.85
CA ARG A 157 13.26 9.46 -12.72
C ARG A 157 14.06 8.20 -13.02
N PRO A 158 14.68 8.11 -14.20
CA PRO A 158 15.61 7.04 -14.49
C PRO A 158 16.68 6.91 -13.40
N GLY A 159 16.98 5.69 -13.00
CA GLY A 159 18.00 5.40 -11.96
C GLY A 159 17.51 5.43 -10.51
N ARG A 160 16.24 5.76 -10.24
CA ARG A 160 15.67 5.60 -8.90
C ARG A 160 15.29 4.14 -8.63
N ASN A 161 15.72 3.63 -7.49
CA ASN A 161 15.26 2.31 -7.02
C ASN A 161 13.93 2.47 -6.27
N LEU A 162 12.82 2.17 -6.96
CA LEU A 162 11.47 2.33 -6.41
C LEU A 162 11.23 1.39 -5.21
N ALA A 163 11.76 0.18 -5.24
CA ALA A 163 11.57 -0.77 -4.15
C ALA A 163 12.18 -0.25 -2.83
N VAL A 164 13.40 0.30 -2.88
CA VAL A 164 14.03 0.90 -1.68
C VAL A 164 13.20 2.06 -1.13
N ILE A 165 12.63 2.89 -2.01
CA ILE A 165 11.78 4.00 -1.59
C ILE A 165 10.50 3.48 -0.95
N CYS A 166 9.86 2.46 -1.54
CA CYS A 166 8.66 1.82 -0.99
C CYS A 166 8.93 1.18 0.38
N GLU A 167 10.03 0.46 0.54
CA GLU A 167 10.46 -0.11 1.83
C GLU A 167 10.65 0.97 2.89
N THR A 168 11.35 2.05 2.53
CA THR A 168 11.59 3.18 3.43
C THR A 168 10.28 3.87 3.80
N ALA A 169 9.37 4.08 2.84
CA ALA A 169 8.07 4.67 3.09
C ALA A 169 7.22 3.81 4.04
N ALA A 170 7.23 2.47 3.90
CA ALA A 170 6.51 1.57 4.79
C ALA A 170 7.02 1.64 6.24
N VAL A 171 8.36 1.65 6.42
CA VAL A 171 8.97 1.79 7.75
C VAL A 171 8.67 3.16 8.35
N ASN A 172 8.78 4.24 7.57
CA ASN A 172 8.47 5.60 8.03
C ASN A 172 6.99 5.75 8.39
N HIS A 173 6.08 5.19 7.57
CA HIS A 173 4.65 5.18 7.86
C HIS A 173 4.36 4.51 9.21
N ARG A 174 4.98 3.35 9.47
CA ARG A 174 4.87 2.66 10.76
C ARG A 174 5.40 3.51 11.92
N GLN A 175 6.55 4.18 11.76
CA GLN A 175 7.09 5.08 12.78
C GLN A 175 6.14 6.23 13.09
N LYS A 176 5.55 6.86 12.07
CA LYS A 176 4.53 7.90 12.25
C LYS A 176 3.32 7.38 13.03
N LYS A 177 2.82 6.17 12.72
CA LYS A 177 1.74 5.52 13.47
C LYS A 177 2.09 5.25 14.94
N MET A 178 3.37 5.01 15.26
CA MET A 178 3.87 4.86 16.62
C MET A 178 4.18 6.20 17.33
N GLY A 179 3.91 7.33 16.67
CA GLY A 179 4.04 8.67 17.25
C GLY A 179 5.36 9.39 17.00
N TYR A 180 6.27 8.82 16.18
CA TYR A 180 7.52 9.49 15.80
C TYR A 180 7.44 10.03 14.36
N ASN A 181 7.59 11.34 14.21
CA ASN A 181 7.65 12.01 12.91
C ASN A 181 8.95 12.82 12.79
N ALA A 182 9.88 12.33 11.96
CA ALA A 182 11.20 12.94 11.79
C ALA A 182 11.14 14.37 11.22
N ALA A 183 10.16 14.68 10.36
CA ALA A 183 9.97 16.02 9.81
C ALA A 183 9.54 17.03 10.89
N GLN A 184 8.60 16.63 11.75
CA GLN A 184 8.18 17.46 12.90
C GLN A 184 9.32 17.64 13.89
N GLU A 185 10.10 16.60 14.14
CA GLU A 185 11.28 16.67 15.02
C GLU A 185 12.35 17.62 14.47
N LEU A 186 12.61 17.59 13.16
CA LEU A 186 13.51 18.53 12.51
C LEU A 186 12.99 19.96 12.64
N TYR A 187 11.70 20.20 12.40
CA TYR A 187 11.08 21.51 12.52
C TYR A 187 11.23 22.06 13.94
N ARG A 188 10.98 21.23 14.96
CA ARG A 188 11.18 21.59 16.36
C ARG A 188 12.62 22.01 16.66
N ARG A 189 13.61 21.22 16.20
CA ARG A 189 15.04 21.54 16.40
C ARG A 189 15.45 22.84 15.74
N VAL A 190 14.90 23.14 14.56
CA VAL A 190 15.17 24.43 13.88
C VAL A 190 14.60 25.60 14.68
N GLN A 191 13.37 25.46 15.20
CA GLN A 191 12.77 26.51 16.04
C GLN A 191 13.55 26.73 17.33
N ASP A 192 13.96 25.65 18.02
CA ASP A 192 14.76 25.73 19.24
C ASP A 192 16.10 26.45 19.01
N ASN A 193 16.78 26.15 17.88
CA ASN A 193 18.03 26.82 17.52
C ASN A 193 17.84 28.31 17.20
N ILE A 194 16.75 28.69 16.51
CA ILE A 194 16.46 30.12 16.23
C ILE A 194 16.19 30.86 17.53
N SER A 195 15.46 30.25 18.47
CA SER A 195 15.14 30.85 19.76
C SER A 195 16.37 31.06 20.64
N GLN A 196 17.34 30.13 20.59
CA GLN A 196 18.60 30.21 21.34
C GLN A 196 19.66 31.12 20.68
N GLY A 197 19.57 31.37 19.39
CA GLY A 197 20.48 32.26 18.65
C GLY A 197 20.09 33.74 18.69
N GLN A 198 19.00 34.10 19.38
CA GLN A 198 18.55 35.48 19.61
C GLN A 198 18.95 36.03 21.01
N GLU A 199 19.64 35.23 21.83
CA GLU A 199 20.33 35.68 23.03
C GLU A 199 21.84 35.92 22.74
#